data_4f3e1c39ae9bee30566bf47ec6a88cf4
#
_entry.id   4f3e1c39ae9bee30566bf47ec6a88cf4
#
_cell.length_a   1.000
_cell.length_b   1.000
_cell.length_c   1.000
_cell.angle_alpha   90.00
_cell.angle_beta   90.00
_cell.angle_gamma   90.00
#
_symmetry.space_group_name_H-M   'P 1'
#
loop_
_entity.id
_entity.type
_entity.pdbx_description
1 polymer ?
#
loop_
_entity_poly.entity_id
_entity_poly.type
_entity_poly.pdbx_seq_one_letter_code
_entity_poly.pdbx_strand_id
1 'polypeptide(L)'
;SLLEKNKVVNFDIETNTNLKVFKKDIDDSTKYIPLWVKVIVAIALGLGTMVGWKRIVVTVGEKIGKTHLTYAQGASAELVAMATIGAADMFGLPVSTTQVLSSGVSGAMTANKSGLQWRTIRGLAMAWVLTLPVAMLLSGSLYWLFTKIF
;
A
#
# COMPACT_ATOMS: atom_id res chain seq x y z
N SER A 1 -15.64 -5.10 -15.09
CA SER A 1 -15.72 -3.83 -15.79
C SER A 1 -17.19 -3.45 -16.03
N LEU A 2 -17.47 -2.13 -16.12
CA LEU A 2 -18.84 -1.59 -16.16
C LEU A 2 -19.63 -2.06 -17.40
N LEU A 3 -18.96 -2.38 -18.51
CA LEU A 3 -19.58 -2.85 -19.74
C LEU A 3 -20.03 -4.32 -19.68
N GLU A 4 -19.41 -5.10 -18.84
CA GLU A 4 -19.75 -6.53 -18.65
C GLU A 4 -20.94 -6.70 -17.67
N LYS A 5 -21.17 -5.72 -16.81
CA LYS A 5 -22.27 -5.71 -15.83
C LYS A 5 -23.61 -5.24 -16.41
N ASN A 6 -23.58 -4.43 -17.46
CA ASN A 6 -24.77 -3.99 -18.18
C ASN A 6 -25.03 -4.93 -19.37
N LYS A 7 -25.81 -5.99 -19.16
CA LYS A 7 -26.37 -6.90 -20.19
C LYS A 7 -27.31 -6.20 -21.19
N VAL A 8 -27.10 -4.93 -21.51
CA VAL A 8 -28.05 -4.11 -22.30
C VAL A 8 -27.70 -4.06 -23.78
N VAL A 9 -26.47 -4.48 -24.18
CA VAL A 9 -26.08 -4.49 -25.59
C VAL A 9 -25.53 -5.87 -25.94
N ASN A 10 -26.31 -6.64 -26.72
CA ASN A 10 -25.83 -7.84 -27.40
C ASN A 10 -24.91 -7.40 -28.54
N PHE A 11 -23.63 -7.30 -28.29
CA PHE A 11 -22.63 -7.14 -29.35
C PHE A 11 -22.49 -8.45 -30.12
N ASP A 12 -22.34 -8.35 -31.43
CA ASP A 12 -22.04 -9.50 -32.29
C ASP A 12 -20.77 -10.20 -31.80
N ILE A 13 -20.67 -11.51 -32.03
CA ILE A 13 -19.57 -12.37 -31.55
C ILE A 13 -18.22 -11.80 -31.97
N GLU A 14 -18.13 -11.26 -33.18
CA GLU A 14 -16.94 -10.63 -33.72
C GLU A 14 -16.54 -9.36 -32.93
N THR A 15 -17.49 -8.51 -32.60
CA THR A 15 -17.28 -7.29 -31.80
C THR A 15 -16.85 -7.62 -30.37
N ASN A 16 -17.41 -8.67 -29.76
CA ASN A 16 -17.02 -9.14 -28.43
C ASN A 16 -15.59 -9.71 -28.44
N THR A 17 -15.19 -10.39 -29.50
CA THR A 17 -13.83 -10.91 -29.64
C THR A 17 -12.83 -9.78 -29.81
N ASN A 18 -13.13 -8.80 -30.66
CA ASN A 18 -12.28 -7.61 -30.87
C ASN A 18 -12.16 -6.77 -29.60
N LEU A 19 -13.22 -6.61 -28.81
CA LEU A 19 -13.19 -5.92 -27.52
C LEU A 19 -12.33 -6.67 -26.49
N LYS A 20 -12.35 -8.00 -26.47
CA LYS A 20 -11.49 -8.79 -25.59
C LYS A 20 -10.02 -8.70 -25.96
N VAL A 21 -9.71 -8.73 -27.26
CA VAL A 21 -8.34 -8.54 -27.76
C VAL A 21 -7.85 -7.14 -27.44
N PHE A 22 -8.63 -6.11 -27.72
CA PHE A 22 -8.29 -4.71 -27.41
C PHE A 22 -8.08 -4.48 -25.92
N LYS A 23 -8.94 -5.06 -25.06
CA LYS A 23 -8.77 -5.00 -23.60
C LYS A 23 -7.48 -5.69 -23.17
N LYS A 24 -7.16 -6.84 -23.76
CA LYS A 24 -5.92 -7.57 -23.49
C LYS A 24 -4.69 -6.75 -23.89
N ASP A 25 -4.71 -6.15 -25.08
CA ASP A 25 -3.60 -5.31 -25.57
C ASP A 25 -3.39 -4.07 -24.71
N ILE A 26 -4.46 -3.43 -24.22
CA ILE A 26 -4.38 -2.33 -23.25
C ILE A 26 -3.83 -2.82 -21.90
N ASP A 27 -4.34 -3.93 -21.38
CA ASP A 27 -3.86 -4.51 -20.12
C ASP A 27 -2.37 -4.91 -20.22
N ASP A 28 -1.95 -5.51 -21.32
CA ASP A 28 -0.57 -5.89 -21.56
C ASP A 28 0.34 -4.66 -21.72
N SER A 29 -0.14 -3.59 -22.35
CA SER A 29 0.62 -2.35 -22.54
C SER A 29 0.74 -1.52 -21.25
N THR A 30 -0.30 -1.52 -20.39
CA THR A 30 -0.32 -0.72 -19.16
C THR A 30 0.21 -1.47 -17.94
N LYS A 31 0.12 -2.80 -17.92
CA LYS A 31 0.57 -3.65 -16.80
C LYS A 31 1.92 -4.31 -17.03
N TYR A 32 2.52 -4.13 -18.23
CA TYR A 32 3.81 -4.72 -18.53
C TYR A 32 4.93 -3.99 -17.78
N ILE A 33 5.35 -4.58 -16.67
CA ILE A 33 6.55 -4.15 -15.95
C ILE A 33 7.68 -5.12 -16.33
N PRO A 34 8.74 -4.65 -17.01
CA PRO A 34 9.89 -5.48 -17.37
C PRO A 34 10.45 -6.22 -16.15
N LEU A 35 10.91 -7.45 -16.35
CA LEU A 35 11.43 -8.29 -15.26
C LEU A 35 12.60 -7.62 -14.52
N TRP A 36 13.49 -6.95 -15.24
CA TRP A 36 14.64 -6.26 -14.65
C TRP A 36 14.21 -5.14 -13.68
N VAL A 37 13.12 -4.41 -13.99
CA VAL A 37 12.55 -3.38 -13.09
C VAL A 37 12.05 -4.03 -11.79
N LYS A 38 11.33 -5.15 -11.91
CA LYS A 38 10.85 -5.91 -10.71
C LYS A 38 12.02 -6.35 -9.85
N VAL A 39 13.10 -6.83 -10.45
CA VAL A 39 14.32 -7.29 -9.73
C VAL A 39 14.99 -6.11 -9.03
N ILE A 40 15.21 -4.98 -9.72
CA ILE A 40 15.84 -3.79 -9.13
C ILE A 40 14.99 -3.25 -7.97
N VAL A 41 13.67 -3.15 -8.13
CA VAL A 41 12.75 -2.69 -7.08
C VAL A 41 12.78 -3.65 -5.89
N ALA A 42 12.78 -4.96 -6.12
CA ALA A 42 12.86 -5.96 -5.04
C ALA A 42 14.17 -5.83 -4.26
N ILE A 43 15.30 -5.67 -4.93
CA ILE A 43 16.60 -5.46 -4.29
C ILE A 43 16.62 -4.15 -3.50
N ALA A 44 16.13 -3.05 -4.09
CA ALA A 44 16.08 -1.74 -3.43
C ALA A 44 15.18 -1.77 -2.17
N LEU A 45 14.02 -2.42 -2.24
CA LEU A 45 13.14 -2.63 -1.10
C LEU A 45 13.79 -3.51 -0.03
N GLY A 46 14.46 -4.60 -0.43
CA GLY A 46 15.17 -5.49 0.49
C GLY A 46 16.27 -4.75 1.25
N LEU A 47 17.13 -4.03 0.54
CA LEU A 47 18.20 -3.24 1.16
C LEU A 47 17.64 -2.12 2.05
N GLY A 48 16.60 -1.41 1.60
CA GLY A 48 15.93 -0.37 2.39
C GLY A 48 15.33 -0.92 3.69
N THR A 49 14.72 -2.11 3.63
CA THR A 49 14.19 -2.79 4.80
C THR A 49 15.29 -3.20 5.77
N MET A 50 16.41 -3.73 5.28
CA MET A 50 17.56 -4.12 6.13
C MET A 50 18.11 -2.94 6.94
N VAL A 51 18.14 -1.74 6.37
CA VAL A 51 18.65 -0.53 7.06
C VAL A 51 17.60 0.07 8.01
N GLY A 52 16.32 0.02 7.66
CA GLY A 52 15.25 0.75 8.35
C GLY A 52 14.41 -0.04 9.34
N TRP A 53 14.43 -1.38 9.30
CA TRP A 53 13.48 -2.24 10.01
C TRP A 53 13.42 -1.99 11.53
N LYS A 54 14.57 -1.85 12.18
CA LYS A 54 14.65 -1.69 13.64
C LYS A 54 13.91 -0.44 14.11
N ARG A 55 14.03 0.66 13.36
CA ARG A 55 13.35 1.92 13.69
C ARG A 55 11.83 1.78 13.58
N ILE A 56 11.37 1.07 12.56
CA ILE A 56 9.93 0.84 12.33
C ILE A 56 9.37 -0.04 13.44
N VAL A 57 10.02 -1.18 13.73
CA VAL A 57 9.59 -2.13 14.77
C VAL A 57 9.53 -1.47 16.15
N VAL A 58 10.56 -0.72 16.53
CA VAL A 58 10.58 0.02 17.81
C VAL A 58 9.49 1.10 17.84
N THR A 59 9.25 1.80 16.74
CA THR A 59 8.22 2.84 16.72
C THR A 59 6.82 2.24 16.83
N VAL A 60 6.52 1.17 16.11
CA VAL A 60 5.20 0.53 16.12
C VAL A 60 4.98 -0.26 17.42
N GLY A 61 6.00 -1.01 17.88
CA GLY A 61 5.86 -1.87 19.05
C GLY A 61 5.99 -1.15 20.40
N GLU A 62 6.78 -0.07 20.47
CA GLU A 62 7.12 0.53 21.76
C GLU A 62 6.70 2.00 21.90
N LYS A 63 6.51 2.75 20.80
CA LYS A 63 6.26 4.19 20.85
C LYS A 63 4.83 4.62 20.56
N ILE A 64 3.97 3.72 20.11
CA ILE A 64 2.55 4.01 19.89
C ILE A 64 1.81 4.07 21.22
N GLY A 65 2.03 3.08 22.08
CA GLY A 65 1.44 3.03 23.41
C GLY A 65 2.31 3.65 24.50
N LYS A 66 1.72 3.89 25.66
CA LYS A 66 2.46 4.27 26.88
C LYS A 66 3.06 3.07 27.59
N THR A 67 2.56 1.86 27.29
CA THR A 67 3.08 0.58 27.79
C THR A 67 3.60 -0.24 26.62
N HIS A 68 4.43 -1.24 26.93
CA HIS A 68 4.91 -2.18 25.92
C HIS A 68 3.75 -2.95 25.27
N LEU A 69 3.88 -3.21 23.98
CA LEU A 69 2.92 -4.03 23.22
C LEU A 69 2.95 -5.46 23.74
N THR A 70 1.80 -5.98 24.18
CA THR A 70 1.67 -7.38 24.59
C THR A 70 1.44 -8.27 23.35
N TYR A 71 1.76 -9.58 23.49
CA TYR A 71 1.52 -10.55 22.43
C TYR A 71 0.05 -10.57 21.97
N ALA A 72 -0.89 -10.49 22.92
CA ALA A 72 -2.31 -10.47 22.61
C ALA A 72 -2.73 -9.24 21.79
N GLN A 73 -2.19 -8.07 22.14
CA GLN A 73 -2.43 -6.83 21.38
C GLN A 73 -1.81 -6.89 19.99
N GLY A 74 -0.59 -7.43 19.86
CA GLY A 74 0.07 -7.65 18.57
C GLY A 74 -0.73 -8.59 17.68
N ALA A 75 -1.11 -9.76 18.20
CA ALA A 75 -1.90 -10.74 17.48
C ALA A 75 -3.28 -10.18 17.04
N SER A 76 -3.96 -9.44 17.90
CA SER A 76 -5.24 -8.79 17.54
C SER A 76 -5.05 -7.74 16.43
N ALA A 77 -3.99 -6.96 16.48
CA ALA A 77 -3.67 -5.97 15.45
C ALA A 77 -3.37 -6.64 14.09
N GLU A 78 -2.64 -7.76 14.10
CA GLU A 78 -2.34 -8.54 12.89
C GLU A 78 -3.59 -9.17 12.28
N LEU A 79 -4.49 -9.73 13.11
CA LEU A 79 -5.76 -10.28 12.63
C LEU A 79 -6.64 -9.21 11.98
N VAL A 80 -6.74 -8.04 12.58
CA VAL A 80 -7.46 -6.89 12.00
C VAL A 80 -6.80 -6.42 10.72
N ALA A 81 -5.46 -6.35 10.69
CA ALA A 81 -4.73 -5.96 9.49
C ALA A 81 -4.96 -6.97 8.35
N MET A 82 -4.87 -8.28 8.65
CA MET A 82 -5.14 -9.34 7.66
C MET A 82 -6.57 -9.24 7.09
N ALA A 83 -7.57 -9.06 7.94
CA ALA A 83 -8.96 -8.92 7.50
C ALA A 83 -9.17 -7.66 6.65
N THR A 84 -8.58 -6.53 7.06
CA THR A 84 -8.70 -5.25 6.35
C THR A 84 -7.99 -5.29 4.99
N ILE A 85 -6.77 -5.81 4.94
CA ILE A 85 -6.00 -5.93 3.70
C ILE A 85 -6.67 -6.91 2.74
N GLY A 86 -7.13 -8.07 3.26
CA GLY A 86 -7.86 -9.06 2.45
C GLY A 86 -9.16 -8.50 1.87
N ALA A 87 -9.93 -7.75 2.66
CA ALA A 87 -11.12 -7.07 2.17
C ALA A 87 -10.78 -6.01 1.10
N ALA A 88 -9.75 -5.20 1.33
CA ALA A 88 -9.31 -4.19 0.37
C ALA A 88 -8.86 -4.82 -0.96
N ASP A 89 -8.14 -5.95 -0.91
CA ASP A 89 -7.71 -6.69 -2.09
C ASP A 89 -8.90 -7.22 -2.90
N MET A 90 -9.92 -7.76 -2.23
CA MET A 90 -11.17 -8.22 -2.87
C MET A 90 -11.90 -7.10 -3.62
N PHE A 91 -11.84 -5.88 -3.12
CA PHE A 91 -12.46 -4.70 -3.76
C PHE A 91 -11.50 -3.94 -4.69
N GLY A 92 -10.26 -4.38 -4.85
CA GLY A 92 -9.25 -3.72 -5.67
C GLY A 92 -8.83 -2.35 -5.12
N LEU A 93 -8.92 -2.14 -3.81
CA LEU A 93 -8.56 -0.89 -3.15
C LEU A 93 -7.07 -0.89 -2.75
N PRO A 94 -6.28 0.10 -3.19
CA PRO A 94 -4.89 0.21 -2.76
C PRO A 94 -4.80 0.65 -1.29
N VAL A 95 -4.24 -0.19 -0.44
CA VAL A 95 -4.03 0.12 0.99
C VAL A 95 -2.56 -0.05 1.36
N SER A 96 -2.09 0.78 2.29
CA SER A 96 -0.75 0.64 2.86
C SER A 96 -0.78 -0.33 4.05
N THR A 97 -0.05 -1.43 3.96
CA THR A 97 0.07 -2.42 5.04
C THR A 97 0.59 -1.81 6.33
N THR A 98 1.55 -0.88 6.25
CA THR A 98 2.10 -0.19 7.42
C THR A 98 1.06 0.71 8.09
N GLN A 99 0.24 1.42 7.32
CA GLN A 99 -0.84 2.26 7.86
C GLN A 99 -1.90 1.41 8.55
N VAL A 100 -2.31 0.32 7.91
CA VAL A 100 -3.31 -0.61 8.46
C VAL A 100 -2.81 -1.23 9.76
N LEU A 101 -1.57 -1.77 9.77
CA LEU A 101 -0.99 -2.38 10.97
C LEU A 101 -0.81 -1.37 12.11
N SER A 102 -0.28 -0.18 11.83
CA SER A 102 -0.09 0.87 12.85
C SER A 102 -1.42 1.33 13.44
N SER A 103 -2.47 1.40 12.63
CA SER A 103 -3.83 1.70 13.08
C SER A 103 -4.41 0.58 13.93
N GLY A 104 -4.18 -0.69 13.55
CA GLY A 104 -4.59 -1.87 14.32
C GLY A 104 -3.94 -1.90 15.69
N VAL A 105 -2.62 -1.66 15.78
CA VAL A 105 -1.89 -1.55 17.05
C VAL A 105 -2.44 -0.41 17.91
N SER A 106 -2.67 0.77 17.31
CA SER A 106 -3.24 1.92 18.03
C SER A 106 -4.63 1.62 18.58
N GLY A 107 -5.46 0.92 17.79
CA GLY A 107 -6.81 0.48 18.19
C GLY A 107 -6.75 -0.53 19.33
N ALA A 108 -5.91 -1.56 19.23
CA ALA A 108 -5.74 -2.59 20.27
C ALA A 108 -5.25 -1.99 21.60
N MET A 109 -4.30 -1.05 21.56
CA MET A 109 -3.81 -0.35 22.73
C MET A 109 -4.87 0.56 23.37
N THR A 110 -5.70 1.22 22.54
CA THR A 110 -6.80 2.05 23.03
C THR A 110 -7.86 1.19 23.71
N ALA A 111 -8.26 0.09 23.11
CA ALA A 111 -9.24 -0.84 23.67
C ALA A 111 -8.79 -1.43 25.01
N ASN A 112 -7.50 -1.73 25.14
CA ASN A 112 -6.92 -2.25 26.37
C ASN A 112 -6.54 -1.17 27.42
N LYS A 113 -6.95 0.09 27.20
CA LYS A 113 -6.65 1.23 28.08
C LYS A 113 -5.16 1.45 28.37
N SER A 114 -4.29 0.95 27.50
CA SER A 114 -2.82 1.12 27.60
C SER A 114 -2.35 2.56 27.38
N GLY A 115 -3.26 3.43 26.92
CA GLY A 115 -2.97 4.81 26.56
C GLY A 115 -2.13 4.95 25.29
N LEU A 116 -2.33 6.06 24.57
CA LEU A 116 -1.60 6.36 23.35
C LEU A 116 -0.61 7.51 23.58
N GLN A 117 0.54 7.44 22.91
CA GLN A 117 1.48 8.55 22.81
C GLN A 117 1.09 9.45 21.65
N TRP A 118 0.31 10.48 21.91
CA TRP A 118 -0.20 11.42 20.91
C TRP A 118 0.90 12.03 20.02
N ARG A 119 2.08 12.23 20.55
CA ARG A 119 3.23 12.72 19.79
C ARG A 119 3.63 11.76 18.66
N THR A 120 3.65 10.47 18.95
CA THR A 120 3.98 9.43 17.96
C THR A 120 2.87 9.29 16.93
N ILE A 121 1.61 9.24 17.37
CA ILE A 121 0.45 9.15 16.46
C ILE A 121 0.41 10.33 15.50
N ARG A 122 0.61 11.56 16.02
CA ARG A 122 0.64 12.75 15.18
C ARG A 122 1.82 12.73 14.19
N GLY A 123 2.99 12.23 14.61
CA GLY A 123 4.14 12.06 13.74
C GLY A 123 3.89 11.06 12.61
N LEU A 124 3.23 9.91 12.92
CA LEU A 124 2.83 8.92 11.92
C LEU A 124 1.81 9.49 10.93
N ALA A 125 0.77 10.16 11.44
CA ALA A 125 -0.25 10.78 10.59
C ALA A 125 0.35 11.84 9.65
N MET A 126 1.26 12.69 10.16
CA MET A 126 1.97 13.66 9.32
C MET A 126 2.86 12.98 8.27
N ALA A 127 3.57 11.91 8.63
CA ALA A 127 4.36 11.15 7.68
C ALA A 127 3.48 10.56 6.55
N TRP A 128 2.30 10.03 6.87
CA TRP A 128 1.37 9.51 5.87
C TRP A 128 0.88 10.58 4.90
N VAL A 129 0.53 11.76 5.41
CA VAL A 129 0.11 12.89 4.56
C VAL A 129 1.24 13.40 3.67
N LEU A 130 2.48 13.47 4.22
CA LEU A 130 3.64 13.99 3.49
C LEU A 130 4.21 13.01 2.46
N THR A 131 3.98 11.71 2.62
CA THR A 131 4.55 10.68 1.73
C THR A 131 4.14 10.89 0.27
N LEU A 132 2.86 11.18 0.00
CA LEU A 132 2.36 11.39 -1.37
C LEU A 132 2.96 12.63 -2.04
N PRO A 133 2.92 13.84 -1.45
CA PRO A 133 3.53 15.03 -2.06
C PRO A 133 5.03 14.86 -2.30
N VAL A 134 5.76 14.28 -1.33
CA VAL A 134 7.20 14.06 -1.45
C VAL A 134 7.52 13.06 -2.57
N ALA A 135 6.78 11.96 -2.65
CA ALA A 135 6.94 10.97 -3.72
C ALA A 135 6.66 11.56 -5.11
N MET A 136 5.62 12.39 -5.22
CA MET A 136 5.28 13.11 -6.46
C MET A 136 6.39 14.08 -6.89
N LEU A 137 6.91 14.88 -5.95
CA LEU A 137 8.00 15.81 -6.23
C LEU A 137 9.29 15.09 -6.64
N LEU A 138 9.64 14.00 -5.94
CA LEU A 138 10.82 13.19 -6.27
C LEU A 138 10.69 12.55 -7.64
N SER A 139 9.57 11.89 -7.93
CA SER A 139 9.37 11.23 -9.22
C SER A 139 9.32 12.25 -10.37
N GLY A 140 8.66 13.38 -10.18
CA GLY A 140 8.60 14.46 -11.17
C GLY A 140 9.95 15.10 -11.44
N SER A 141 10.74 15.36 -10.38
CA SER A 141 12.09 15.92 -10.52
C SER A 141 13.05 14.94 -11.19
N LEU A 142 12.99 13.66 -10.86
CA LEU A 142 13.78 12.62 -11.52
C LEU A 142 13.38 12.47 -12.99
N TYR A 143 12.11 12.43 -13.31
CA TYR A 143 11.62 12.37 -14.68
C TYR A 143 12.12 13.57 -15.49
N TRP A 144 11.98 14.80 -14.96
CA TRP A 144 12.47 16.01 -15.61
C TRP A 144 13.98 15.99 -15.81
N LEU A 145 14.75 15.50 -14.83
CA LEU A 145 16.20 15.36 -14.94
C LEU A 145 16.58 14.38 -16.05
N PHE A 146 15.95 13.20 -16.08
CA PHE A 146 16.24 12.18 -17.11
C PHE A 146 15.87 12.65 -18.52
N THR A 147 14.75 13.35 -18.69
CA THR A 147 14.38 13.91 -20.01
C THR A 147 15.28 15.06 -20.47
N LYS A 148 16.08 15.66 -19.59
CA LYS A 148 17.08 16.66 -19.98
C LYS A 148 18.47 16.07 -20.29
N ILE A 149 18.76 14.90 -19.76
CA ILE A 149 20.07 14.23 -19.92
C ILE A 149 20.05 13.30 -21.13
N PHE A 150 18.90 12.69 -21.40
CA PHE A 150 18.66 11.79 -22.53
C PHE A 150 17.68 12.42 -23.54
#